data_4bb16f2d3d29b764ea613f47544a6924
#
_entry.id   4bb16f2d3d29b764ea613f47544a6924
#
_cell.length_a   1.000
_cell.length_b   1.000
_cell.length_c   1.000
_cell.angle_alpha   90.00
_cell.angle_beta   90.00
_cell.angle_gamma   90.00
#
_symmetry.space_group_name_H-M   'P 1'
#
loop_
_entity.id
_entity.type
_entity.pdbx_description
1 polymer ?
#
loop_
_entity_poly.entity_id
_entity_poly.type
_entity_poly.pdbx_seq_one_letter_code
_entity_poly.pdbx_strand_id
1 'polypeptide(L)'
;LARMFPFYKSMAPDALDIVMLFGVITLLAAGLIAVVQDDLKKVLAYSTVSQLGYMVAAIGSGAYTAALFHLWTHAFFKALLFLGAGSVIHAVHSNSMLEMGGLRKVMPKTFATFIIGTVALAGLPPFAGFFSKDEILASFNHEGEITFFFIAVLGAFITAFYMTRAVSLTFLGEYRGHGHPHESHNLMTTPLLALSVFAIASGWVNICLLYTSPSPRDDL
;
A
#
# COMPACT_ATOMS: atom_id res chain seq x y z
N LEU A 1 3.09 18.83 0.37
CA LEU A 1 2.81 18.95 1.80
C LEU A 1 4.08 18.75 2.62
N ALA A 2 4.75 17.59 2.58
CA ALA A 2 5.92 17.29 3.42
C ALA A 2 7.03 18.36 3.33
N ARG A 3 7.33 18.87 2.13
CA ARG A 3 8.33 19.94 1.94
C ARG A 3 7.94 21.27 2.60
N MET A 4 6.63 21.55 2.70
CA MET A 4 6.09 22.76 3.30
C MET A 4 5.73 22.57 4.78
N PHE A 5 5.92 21.40 5.33
CA PHE A 5 5.56 21.06 6.71
C PHE A 5 6.16 22.03 7.76
N PRO A 6 7.48 22.41 7.71
CA PRO A 6 8.04 23.35 8.68
C PRO A 6 7.35 24.71 8.66
N PHE A 7 6.92 25.17 7.47
CA PHE A 7 6.18 26.42 7.32
C PHE A 7 4.80 26.34 7.97
N TYR A 8 4.02 25.29 7.69
CA TYR A 8 2.71 25.10 8.31
C TYR A 8 2.80 24.96 9.82
N LYS A 9 3.77 24.21 10.33
CA LYS A 9 3.99 24.03 11.76
C LYS A 9 4.26 25.35 12.50
N SER A 10 4.98 26.28 11.87
CA SER A 10 5.33 27.57 12.48
C SER A 10 4.31 28.67 12.30
N MET A 11 3.61 28.69 11.16
CA MET A 11 2.76 29.83 10.74
C MET A 11 1.25 29.54 10.86
N ALA A 12 0.84 28.28 10.74
CA ALA A 12 -0.57 27.88 10.70
C ALA A 12 -0.77 26.45 11.24
N PRO A 13 -0.53 26.20 12.55
CA PRO A 13 -0.66 24.84 13.12
C PRO A 13 -2.06 24.27 12.91
N ASP A 14 -3.13 25.06 13.05
CA ASP A 14 -4.52 24.60 12.86
C ASP A 14 -4.77 24.06 11.42
N ALA A 15 -3.97 24.49 10.44
CA ALA A 15 -4.07 23.93 9.09
C ALA A 15 -3.63 22.47 9.01
N LEU A 16 -2.78 22.00 9.92
CA LEU A 16 -2.34 20.59 9.99
C LEU A 16 -3.48 19.70 10.45
N ASP A 17 -4.34 20.13 11.35
CA ASP A 17 -5.51 19.38 11.79
C ASP A 17 -6.51 19.19 10.63
N ILE A 18 -6.69 20.21 9.82
CA ILE A 18 -7.51 20.15 8.61
C ILE A 18 -6.89 19.16 7.61
N VAL A 19 -5.58 19.20 7.41
CA VAL A 19 -4.85 18.25 6.54
C VAL A 19 -5.01 16.82 7.05
N MET A 20 -4.89 16.58 8.35
CA MET A 20 -5.08 15.28 8.98
C MET A 20 -6.51 14.76 8.75
N LEU A 21 -7.52 15.59 8.98
CA LEU A 21 -8.92 15.24 8.77
C LEU A 21 -9.19 14.83 7.31
N PHE A 22 -8.75 15.63 6.33
CA PHE A 22 -8.90 15.30 4.91
C PHE A 22 -8.14 14.02 4.54
N GLY A 23 -6.97 13.79 5.13
CA GLY A 23 -6.20 12.55 4.95
C GLY A 23 -6.99 11.33 5.39
N VAL A 24 -7.61 11.37 6.56
CA VAL A 24 -8.40 10.27 7.13
C VAL A 24 -9.70 10.03 6.35
N ILE A 25 -10.40 11.09 5.95
CA ILE A 25 -11.60 10.96 5.10
C ILE A 25 -11.22 10.28 3.77
N THR A 26 -10.13 10.72 3.15
CA THR A 26 -9.62 10.14 1.90
C THR A 26 -9.24 8.68 2.06
N LEU A 27 -8.55 8.34 3.14
CA LEU A 27 -8.17 6.97 3.50
C LEU A 27 -9.39 6.04 3.51
N LEU A 28 -10.42 6.39 4.27
CA LEU A 28 -11.61 5.57 4.44
C LEU A 28 -12.47 5.54 3.16
N ALA A 29 -12.77 6.70 2.59
CA ALA A 29 -13.62 6.79 1.40
C ALA A 29 -13.03 5.98 0.24
N ALA A 30 -11.76 6.18 -0.08
CA ALA A 30 -11.11 5.44 -1.16
C ALA A 30 -10.98 3.94 -0.83
N GLY A 31 -10.72 3.57 0.43
CA GLY A 31 -10.69 2.18 0.86
C GLY A 31 -12.04 1.48 0.67
N LEU A 32 -13.14 2.11 1.07
CA LEU A 32 -14.50 1.58 0.90
C LEU A 32 -14.89 1.47 -0.58
N ILE A 33 -14.51 2.45 -1.41
CA ILE A 33 -14.73 2.37 -2.86
C ILE A 33 -13.93 1.20 -3.46
N ALA A 34 -12.71 0.95 -3.00
CA ALA A 34 -11.90 -0.19 -3.48
C ALA A 34 -12.55 -1.54 -3.17
N VAL A 35 -13.28 -1.68 -2.06
CA VAL A 35 -13.99 -2.91 -1.67
C VAL A 35 -15.02 -3.34 -2.71
N VAL A 36 -15.74 -2.39 -3.29
CA VAL A 36 -16.87 -2.66 -4.19
C VAL A 36 -16.50 -2.69 -5.68
N GLN A 37 -15.24 -2.37 -6.03
CA GLN A 37 -14.80 -2.40 -7.42
C GLN A 37 -14.60 -3.82 -7.93
N ASP A 38 -15.01 -4.07 -9.17
CA ASP A 38 -14.79 -5.33 -9.87
C ASP A 38 -13.66 -5.26 -10.92
N ASP A 39 -13.22 -4.06 -11.27
CA ASP A 39 -12.06 -3.80 -12.14
C ASP A 39 -10.77 -3.83 -11.32
N LEU A 40 -9.85 -4.74 -11.66
CA LEU A 40 -8.59 -4.94 -10.95
C LEU A 40 -7.73 -3.66 -10.89
N LYS A 41 -7.67 -2.89 -12.01
CA LYS A 41 -6.94 -1.61 -12.04
C LYS A 41 -7.59 -0.56 -11.15
N LYS A 42 -8.92 -0.50 -11.12
CA LYS A 42 -9.66 0.45 -10.26
C LYS A 42 -9.47 0.12 -8.78
N VAL A 43 -9.50 -1.17 -8.39
CA VAL A 43 -9.16 -1.58 -7.02
C VAL A 43 -7.79 -1.03 -6.63
N LEU A 44 -6.77 -1.24 -7.46
CA LEU A 44 -5.41 -0.76 -7.18
C LEU A 44 -5.29 0.77 -7.20
N ALA A 45 -6.04 1.46 -8.05
CA ALA A 45 -6.08 2.93 -8.11
C ALA A 45 -6.69 3.51 -6.84
N TYR A 46 -7.88 3.06 -6.42
CA TYR A 46 -8.50 3.52 -5.17
C TYR A 46 -7.67 3.13 -3.94
N SER A 47 -7.04 1.97 -3.98
CA SER A 47 -6.06 1.58 -2.98
C SER A 47 -4.88 2.55 -2.90
N THR A 48 -4.41 3.10 -4.04
CA THR A 48 -3.35 4.13 -4.05
C THR A 48 -3.85 5.41 -3.38
N VAL A 49 -5.05 5.88 -3.73
CA VAL A 49 -5.66 7.06 -3.11
C VAL A 49 -5.83 6.87 -1.60
N SER A 50 -6.26 5.68 -1.17
CA SER A 50 -6.37 5.35 0.26
C SER A 50 -5.02 5.42 0.98
N GLN A 51 -3.94 4.89 0.39
CA GLN A 51 -2.60 4.97 1.01
C GLN A 51 -2.04 6.40 1.00
N LEU A 52 -2.34 7.21 -0.02
CA LEU A 52 -2.02 8.64 0.01
C LEU A 52 -2.77 9.35 1.14
N GLY A 53 -4.01 8.94 1.43
CA GLY A 53 -4.75 9.39 2.61
C GLY A 53 -4.01 9.14 3.92
N TYR A 54 -3.39 7.94 4.10
CA TYR A 54 -2.51 7.65 5.24
C TYR A 54 -1.36 8.64 5.35
N MET A 55 -0.66 8.89 4.22
CA MET A 55 0.50 9.78 4.20
C MET A 55 0.11 11.23 4.51
N VAL A 56 -1.02 11.68 3.97
CA VAL A 56 -1.54 13.03 4.23
C VAL A 56 -1.94 13.19 5.70
N ALA A 57 -2.62 12.19 6.27
CA ALA A 57 -2.99 12.18 7.68
C ALA A 57 -1.74 12.19 8.59
N ALA A 58 -0.72 11.39 8.28
CA ALA A 58 0.55 11.38 9.01
C ALA A 58 1.30 12.72 8.94
N ILE A 59 1.25 13.43 7.80
CA ILE A 59 1.82 14.79 7.71
C ILE A 59 1.03 15.74 8.62
N GLY A 60 -0.30 15.64 8.63
CA GLY A 60 -1.16 16.46 9.49
C GLY A 60 -0.89 16.25 10.99
N SER A 61 -0.61 15.01 11.42
CA SER A 61 -0.22 14.73 12.81
C SER A 61 1.22 15.11 13.17
N GLY A 62 1.99 15.67 12.25
CA GLY A 62 3.40 16.01 12.49
C GLY A 62 4.43 14.97 12.06
N ALA A 63 4.01 13.77 11.71
CA ALA A 63 4.89 12.63 11.35
C ALA A 63 5.27 12.62 9.86
N TYR A 64 5.83 13.74 9.36
CA TYR A 64 6.18 13.84 7.93
C TYR A 64 7.25 12.83 7.49
N THR A 65 8.15 12.43 8.39
CA THR A 65 9.19 11.42 8.11
C THR A 65 8.57 10.04 7.88
N ALA A 66 7.63 9.64 8.75
CA ALA A 66 6.89 8.39 8.59
C ALA A 66 6.08 8.38 7.27
N ALA A 67 5.47 9.52 6.91
CA ALA A 67 4.75 9.67 5.64
C ALA A 67 5.68 9.51 4.43
N LEU A 68 6.88 10.10 4.44
CA LEU A 68 7.86 9.96 3.37
C LEU A 68 8.44 8.55 3.29
N PHE A 69 8.69 7.92 4.42
CA PHE A 69 9.13 6.54 4.47
C PHE A 69 8.04 5.60 3.90
N HIS A 70 6.77 5.82 4.24
CA HIS A 70 5.69 5.07 3.63
C HIS A 70 5.56 5.33 2.13
N LEU A 71 5.79 6.56 1.66
CA LEU A 71 5.82 6.89 0.23
C LEU A 71 6.92 6.08 -0.50
N TRP A 72 8.11 5.97 0.11
CA TRP A 72 9.22 5.19 -0.43
C TRP A 72 8.87 3.71 -0.59
N THR A 73 8.41 3.06 0.49
CA THR A 73 8.03 1.64 0.44
C THR A 73 6.84 1.40 -0.48
N HIS A 74 5.87 2.34 -0.47
CA HIS A 74 4.66 2.32 -1.30
C HIS A 74 4.98 2.30 -2.79
N ALA A 75 5.99 3.04 -3.23
CA ALA A 75 6.39 3.07 -4.64
C ALA A 75 6.72 1.67 -5.17
N PHE A 76 7.46 0.86 -4.41
CA PHE A 76 7.88 -0.47 -4.83
C PHE A 76 6.71 -1.46 -4.90
N PHE A 77 5.95 -1.60 -3.82
CA PHE A 77 4.86 -2.58 -3.85
C PHE A 77 3.67 -2.15 -4.72
N LYS A 78 3.48 -0.85 -4.96
CA LYS A 78 2.46 -0.38 -5.92
C LYS A 78 2.87 -0.60 -7.36
N ALA A 79 4.11 -0.28 -7.71
CA ALA A 79 4.64 -0.61 -9.03
C ALA A 79 4.52 -2.12 -9.30
N LEU A 80 4.88 -2.95 -8.32
CA LEU A 80 4.76 -4.40 -8.39
C LEU A 80 3.31 -4.86 -8.67
N LEU A 81 2.35 -4.34 -7.90
CA LEU A 81 0.94 -4.70 -8.05
C LEU A 81 0.35 -4.24 -9.39
N PHE A 82 0.66 -3.01 -9.84
CA PHE A 82 0.17 -2.51 -11.12
C PHE A 82 0.76 -3.25 -12.31
N LEU A 83 2.06 -3.56 -12.29
CA LEU A 83 2.69 -4.37 -13.34
C LEU A 83 2.15 -5.81 -13.32
N GLY A 84 1.93 -6.39 -12.11
CA GLY A 84 1.29 -7.70 -11.98
C GLY A 84 -0.13 -7.71 -12.52
N ALA A 85 -0.93 -6.68 -12.22
CA ALA A 85 -2.26 -6.53 -12.80
C ALA A 85 -2.21 -6.35 -14.33
N GLY A 86 -1.23 -5.61 -14.84
CA GLY A 86 -0.97 -5.47 -16.28
C GLY A 86 -0.69 -6.82 -16.94
N SER A 87 0.13 -7.66 -16.30
CA SER A 87 0.44 -9.02 -16.75
C SER A 87 -0.82 -9.91 -16.82
N VAL A 88 -1.65 -9.87 -15.77
CA VAL A 88 -2.92 -10.62 -15.72
C VAL A 88 -3.89 -10.16 -16.82
N ILE A 89 -4.09 -8.85 -16.94
CA ILE A 89 -5.01 -8.26 -17.92
C ILE A 89 -4.56 -8.56 -19.36
N HIS A 90 -3.25 -8.54 -19.60
CA HIS A 90 -2.69 -8.92 -20.90
C HIS A 90 -2.98 -10.39 -21.24
N ALA A 91 -2.94 -11.29 -20.27
CA ALA A 91 -3.20 -12.72 -20.48
C ALA A 91 -4.70 -13.04 -20.62
N VAL A 92 -5.58 -12.33 -19.91
CA VAL A 92 -7.04 -12.59 -19.89
C VAL A 92 -7.80 -11.72 -20.88
N HIS A 93 -7.21 -10.59 -21.33
CA HIS A 93 -7.83 -9.56 -22.18
C HIS A 93 -9.07 -8.91 -21.55
N SER A 94 -9.18 -8.92 -20.22
CA SER A 94 -10.24 -8.26 -19.46
C SER A 94 -9.69 -7.60 -18.20
N ASN A 95 -10.30 -6.47 -17.80
CA ASN A 95 -10.01 -5.80 -16.53
C ASN A 95 -10.87 -6.33 -15.38
N SER A 96 -11.99 -7.03 -15.70
CA SER A 96 -12.96 -7.50 -14.72
C SER A 96 -12.45 -8.74 -13.99
N MET A 97 -12.35 -8.64 -12.65
CA MET A 97 -11.98 -9.78 -11.80
C MET A 97 -13.03 -10.91 -11.85
N LEU A 98 -14.27 -10.61 -12.27
CA LEU A 98 -15.34 -11.60 -12.42
C LEU A 98 -15.10 -12.54 -13.60
N GLU A 99 -14.32 -12.10 -14.59
CA GLU A 99 -13.91 -12.89 -15.77
C GLU A 99 -12.53 -13.54 -15.58
N MET A 100 -11.93 -13.39 -14.41
CA MET A 100 -10.66 -14.01 -14.03
C MET A 100 -10.91 -15.29 -13.20
N GLY A 101 -9.91 -15.77 -12.52
CA GLY A 101 -9.97 -16.93 -11.62
C GLY A 101 -9.02 -18.03 -12.04
N GLY A 102 -8.57 -18.86 -11.09
CA GLY A 102 -7.72 -20.02 -11.36
C GLY A 102 -6.33 -19.74 -11.94
N LEU A 103 -5.92 -18.48 -12.06
CA LEU A 103 -4.67 -18.08 -12.74
C LEU A 103 -3.42 -18.50 -11.99
N ARG A 104 -3.52 -18.90 -10.72
CA ARG A 104 -2.39 -19.35 -9.89
C ARG A 104 -1.55 -20.46 -10.56
N LYS A 105 -2.21 -21.42 -11.22
CA LYS A 105 -1.53 -22.55 -11.85
C LYS A 105 -0.90 -22.19 -13.20
N VAL A 106 -1.49 -21.23 -13.90
CA VAL A 106 -1.12 -20.84 -15.26
C VAL A 106 -0.07 -19.73 -15.25
N MET A 107 -0.15 -18.83 -14.25
CA MET A 107 0.74 -17.68 -14.09
C MET A 107 1.44 -17.69 -12.71
N PRO A 108 2.26 -18.70 -12.40
CA PRO A 108 2.84 -18.88 -11.06
C PRO A 108 3.81 -17.77 -10.67
N LYS A 109 4.58 -17.20 -11.59
CA LYS A 109 5.51 -16.09 -11.30
C LYS A 109 4.75 -14.80 -10.99
N THR A 110 3.77 -14.46 -11.84
CA THR A 110 2.89 -13.30 -11.64
C THR A 110 2.09 -13.44 -10.34
N PHE A 111 1.57 -14.63 -10.04
CA PHE A 111 0.88 -14.90 -8.78
C PHE A 111 1.77 -14.68 -7.56
N ALA A 112 2.96 -15.26 -7.53
CA ALA A 112 3.88 -15.14 -6.40
C ALA A 112 4.27 -13.68 -6.13
N THR A 113 4.62 -12.94 -7.19
CA THR A 113 4.99 -11.52 -7.07
C THR A 113 3.80 -10.65 -6.67
N PHE A 114 2.60 -10.94 -7.16
CA PHE A 114 1.38 -10.24 -6.77
C PHE A 114 1.01 -10.48 -5.30
N ILE A 115 1.19 -11.70 -4.77
CA ILE A 115 1.02 -12.02 -3.35
C ILE A 115 2.02 -11.21 -2.50
N ILE A 116 3.30 -11.15 -2.89
CA ILE A 116 4.31 -10.35 -2.20
C ILE A 116 3.87 -8.89 -2.11
N GLY A 117 3.43 -8.30 -3.22
CA GLY A 117 2.93 -6.93 -3.24
C GLY A 117 1.67 -6.73 -2.38
N THR A 118 0.77 -7.72 -2.38
CA THR A 118 -0.45 -7.72 -1.56
C THR A 118 -0.15 -7.74 -0.08
N VAL A 119 0.73 -8.64 0.36
CA VAL A 119 1.12 -8.78 1.77
C VAL A 119 1.90 -7.54 2.24
N ALA A 120 2.79 -7.01 1.38
CA ALA A 120 3.48 -5.75 1.65
C ALA A 120 2.49 -4.58 1.81
N LEU A 121 1.51 -4.44 0.90
CA LEU A 121 0.48 -3.41 0.99
C LEU A 121 -0.43 -3.57 2.22
N ALA A 122 -0.79 -4.80 2.58
CA ALA A 122 -1.58 -5.09 3.79
C ALA A 122 -0.83 -4.70 5.07
N GLY A 123 0.51 -4.67 5.03
CA GLY A 123 1.34 -4.33 6.18
C GLY A 123 1.59 -5.52 7.09
N LEU A 124 1.82 -6.71 6.54
CA LEU A 124 2.16 -7.90 7.31
C LEU A 124 3.69 -8.05 7.44
N PRO A 125 4.21 -8.47 8.62
CA PRO A 125 5.64 -8.73 8.77
C PRO A 125 6.06 -9.94 7.89
N PRO A 126 7.29 -9.99 7.36
CA PRO A 126 8.39 -9.02 7.47
C PRO A 126 8.50 -8.03 6.29
N PHE A 127 7.40 -7.75 5.60
CA PHE A 127 7.38 -6.94 4.37
C PHE A 127 7.48 -5.44 4.65
N ALA A 128 7.92 -4.68 3.66
CA ALA A 128 8.23 -3.26 3.78
C ALA A 128 7.06 -2.39 4.29
N GLY A 129 5.83 -2.71 3.88
CA GLY A 129 4.65 -1.99 4.31
C GLY A 129 4.31 -2.14 5.79
N PHE A 130 4.76 -3.20 6.47
CA PHE A 130 4.62 -3.36 7.90
C PHE A 130 5.37 -2.24 8.64
N PHE A 131 6.66 -2.10 8.39
CA PHE A 131 7.51 -1.11 9.07
C PHE A 131 7.02 0.31 8.86
N SER A 132 6.63 0.65 7.63
CA SER A 132 6.22 2.01 7.30
C SER A 132 4.81 2.36 7.79
N LYS A 133 3.87 1.41 7.85
CA LYS A 133 2.54 1.64 8.44
C LYS A 133 2.58 1.69 9.95
N ASP A 134 3.37 0.81 10.56
CA ASP A 134 3.54 0.78 12.01
C ASP A 134 4.06 2.12 12.53
N GLU A 135 5.02 2.74 11.83
CA GLU A 135 5.54 4.06 12.17
C GLU A 135 4.45 5.17 12.08
N ILE A 136 3.57 5.12 11.07
CA ILE A 136 2.44 6.05 10.97
C ILE A 136 1.44 5.82 12.12
N LEU A 137 1.10 4.56 12.42
CA LEU A 137 0.18 4.24 13.50
C LEU A 137 0.75 4.62 14.86
N ALA A 138 2.06 4.37 15.07
CA ALA A 138 2.75 4.77 16.29
C ALA A 138 2.73 6.30 16.47
N SER A 139 2.90 7.09 15.40
CA SER A 139 2.85 8.54 15.47
C SER A 139 1.50 9.07 15.97
N PHE A 140 0.37 8.55 15.50
CA PHE A 140 -0.95 8.93 16.00
C PHE A 140 -1.13 8.63 17.49
N ASN A 141 -0.58 7.51 17.96
CA ASN A 141 -0.64 7.16 19.37
C ASN A 141 0.25 8.07 20.23
N HIS A 142 1.44 8.44 19.75
CA HIS A 142 2.37 9.32 20.46
C HIS A 142 1.86 10.75 20.59
N GLU A 143 1.20 11.27 19.56
CA GLU A 143 0.60 12.62 19.57
C GLU A 143 -0.74 12.66 20.35
N GLY A 144 -1.21 11.53 20.88
CA GLY A 144 -2.48 11.44 21.63
C GLY A 144 -3.73 11.40 20.75
N GLU A 145 -3.57 11.23 19.45
CA GLU A 145 -4.65 11.21 18.45
C GLU A 145 -5.32 9.82 18.37
N ILE A 146 -5.85 9.35 19.50
CA ILE A 146 -6.39 7.99 19.64
C ILE A 146 -7.51 7.70 18.64
N THR A 147 -8.38 8.67 18.36
CA THR A 147 -9.48 8.49 17.40
C THR A 147 -8.94 8.22 16.00
N PHE A 148 -7.93 8.99 15.54
CA PHE A 148 -7.31 8.81 14.24
C PHE A 148 -6.50 7.51 14.17
N PHE A 149 -5.89 7.08 15.27
CA PHE A 149 -5.26 5.76 15.38
C PHE A 149 -6.24 4.64 15.07
N PHE A 150 -7.41 4.59 15.74
CA PHE A 150 -8.41 3.54 15.48
C PHE A 150 -8.97 3.59 14.05
N ILE A 151 -9.17 4.78 13.50
CA ILE A 151 -9.62 4.93 12.12
C ILE A 151 -8.55 4.42 11.14
N ALA A 152 -7.28 4.71 11.40
CA ALA A 152 -6.17 4.21 10.59
C ALA A 152 -6.04 2.67 10.67
N VAL A 153 -6.21 2.08 11.86
CA VAL A 153 -6.27 0.61 12.04
C VAL A 153 -7.43 0.00 11.24
N LEU A 154 -8.62 0.62 11.28
CA LEU A 154 -9.76 0.21 10.46
C LEU A 154 -9.42 0.28 8.96
N GLY A 155 -8.75 1.34 8.51
CA GLY A 155 -8.27 1.48 7.14
C GLY A 155 -7.28 0.39 6.73
N ALA A 156 -6.40 -0.05 7.64
CA ALA A 156 -5.50 -1.19 7.40
C ALA A 156 -6.28 -2.49 7.21
N PHE A 157 -7.31 -2.73 8.04
CA PHE A 157 -8.20 -3.88 7.90
C PHE A 157 -8.96 -3.87 6.56
N ILE A 158 -9.53 -2.72 6.17
CA ILE A 158 -10.19 -2.55 4.86
C ILE A 158 -9.19 -2.84 3.73
N THR A 159 -7.93 -2.39 3.86
CA THR A 159 -6.87 -2.67 2.89
C THR A 159 -6.62 -4.17 2.72
N ALA A 160 -6.47 -4.91 3.82
CA ALA A 160 -6.29 -6.35 3.78
C ALA A 160 -7.49 -7.06 3.16
N PHE A 161 -8.71 -6.60 3.47
CA PHE A 161 -9.94 -7.17 2.96
C PHE A 161 -10.06 -7.04 1.43
N TYR A 162 -9.96 -5.82 0.87
CA TYR A 162 -10.12 -5.66 -0.59
C TYR A 162 -8.97 -6.31 -1.38
N MET A 163 -7.77 -6.35 -0.83
CA MET A 163 -6.64 -7.02 -1.49
C MET A 163 -6.79 -8.54 -1.48
N THR A 164 -7.26 -9.12 -0.37
CA THR A 164 -7.58 -10.55 -0.30
C THR A 164 -8.70 -10.90 -1.28
N ARG A 165 -9.75 -10.06 -1.39
CA ARG A 165 -10.81 -10.21 -2.38
C ARG A 165 -10.24 -10.18 -3.81
N ALA A 166 -9.38 -9.21 -4.12
CA ALA A 166 -8.78 -9.10 -5.44
C ALA A 166 -7.93 -10.33 -5.79
N VAL A 167 -7.09 -10.81 -4.88
CA VAL A 167 -6.30 -12.03 -5.06
C VAL A 167 -7.20 -13.25 -5.26
N SER A 168 -8.23 -13.41 -4.43
CA SER A 168 -9.14 -14.56 -4.49
C SER A 168 -9.89 -14.62 -5.82
N LEU A 169 -10.42 -13.49 -6.27
CA LEU A 169 -11.17 -13.43 -7.53
C LEU A 169 -10.27 -13.61 -8.77
N THR A 170 -9.03 -13.14 -8.71
CA THR A 170 -8.10 -13.16 -9.84
C THR A 170 -7.38 -14.51 -9.97
N PHE A 171 -6.86 -15.05 -8.88
CA PHE A 171 -5.92 -16.18 -8.93
C PHE A 171 -6.48 -17.48 -8.42
N LEU A 172 -7.52 -17.46 -7.57
CA LEU A 172 -8.10 -18.67 -6.96
C LEU A 172 -9.42 -19.05 -7.66
N GLY A 173 -9.92 -20.25 -7.31
CA GLY A 173 -11.15 -20.79 -7.90
C GLY A 173 -10.94 -21.35 -9.30
N GLU A 174 -11.99 -21.33 -10.10
CA GLU A 174 -12.02 -21.77 -11.49
C GLU A 174 -11.87 -20.57 -12.44
N TYR A 175 -11.27 -20.80 -13.61
CA TYR A 175 -11.15 -19.78 -14.65
C TYR A 175 -12.53 -19.49 -15.27
N ARG A 176 -12.90 -18.22 -15.30
CA ARG A 176 -14.22 -17.74 -15.76
C ARG A 176 -14.16 -16.96 -17.06
N GLY A 177 -12.96 -16.80 -17.64
CA GLY A 177 -12.78 -16.09 -18.91
C GLY A 177 -12.95 -16.98 -20.14
N HIS A 178 -12.89 -16.37 -21.33
CA HIS A 178 -13.05 -17.05 -22.62
C HIS A 178 -11.75 -17.38 -23.35
N GLY A 179 -10.59 -17.00 -22.80
CA GLY A 179 -9.27 -17.18 -23.42
C GLY A 179 -8.46 -18.34 -22.84
N HIS A 180 -7.26 -18.53 -23.37
CA HIS A 180 -6.26 -19.43 -22.82
C HIS A 180 -5.14 -18.59 -22.18
N PRO A 181 -5.28 -18.24 -20.89
CA PRO A 181 -4.28 -17.41 -20.23
C PRO A 181 -2.94 -18.16 -20.16
N HIS A 182 -1.84 -17.42 -20.26
CA HIS A 182 -0.48 -17.93 -20.17
C HIS A 182 0.39 -16.96 -19.39
N GLU A 183 1.50 -17.43 -18.84
CA GLU A 183 2.45 -16.57 -18.13
C GLU A 183 3.05 -15.55 -19.10
N SER A 184 3.22 -14.32 -18.61
CA SER A 184 3.81 -13.26 -19.41
C SER A 184 5.26 -13.51 -19.73
N HIS A 185 5.72 -12.94 -20.84
CA HIS A 185 7.10 -13.05 -21.30
C HIS A 185 8.11 -12.53 -20.26
N ASN A 186 9.34 -13.02 -20.31
CA ASN A 186 10.39 -12.66 -19.34
C ASN A 186 10.64 -11.15 -19.23
N LEU A 187 10.42 -10.36 -20.29
CA LEU A 187 10.51 -8.89 -20.24
C LEU A 187 9.51 -8.25 -19.24
N MET A 188 8.37 -8.88 -19.00
CA MET A 188 7.41 -8.43 -18.00
C MET A 188 7.65 -9.06 -16.61
N THR A 189 8.05 -10.32 -16.57
CA THR A 189 8.23 -11.02 -15.27
C THR A 189 9.54 -10.63 -14.57
N THR A 190 10.60 -10.24 -15.29
CA THR A 190 11.86 -9.80 -14.67
C THR A 190 11.70 -8.54 -13.81
N PRO A 191 11.03 -7.45 -14.28
CA PRO A 191 10.73 -6.30 -13.40
C PRO A 191 9.87 -6.66 -12.20
N LEU A 192 8.91 -7.60 -12.34
CA LEU A 192 8.11 -8.06 -11.21
C LEU A 192 8.97 -8.72 -10.13
N LEU A 193 9.90 -9.58 -10.52
CA LEU A 193 10.82 -10.24 -9.59
C LEU A 193 11.75 -9.21 -8.91
N ALA A 194 12.30 -8.26 -9.65
CA ALA A 194 13.13 -7.20 -9.09
C ALA A 194 12.36 -6.36 -8.06
N LEU A 195 11.16 -5.89 -8.40
CA LEU A 195 10.31 -5.11 -7.50
C LEU A 195 9.86 -5.91 -6.28
N SER A 196 9.68 -7.23 -6.40
CA SER A 196 9.31 -8.07 -5.25
C SER A 196 10.41 -8.12 -4.19
N VAL A 197 11.69 -8.11 -4.59
CA VAL A 197 12.83 -8.00 -3.66
C VAL A 197 12.76 -6.67 -2.90
N PHE A 198 12.52 -5.56 -3.60
CA PHE A 198 12.39 -4.26 -2.95
C PHE A 198 11.13 -4.16 -2.06
N ALA A 199 10.02 -4.77 -2.44
CA ALA A 199 8.80 -4.82 -1.62
C ALA A 199 9.00 -5.60 -0.31
N ILE A 200 9.97 -6.51 -0.26
CA ILE A 200 10.37 -7.20 0.98
C ILE A 200 11.40 -6.36 1.73
N ALA A 201 12.49 -5.94 1.06
CA ALA A 201 13.70 -5.44 1.70
C ALA A 201 13.66 -3.95 2.05
N SER A 202 12.91 -3.10 1.31
CA SER A 202 12.97 -1.65 1.49
C SER A 202 12.48 -1.16 2.86
N GLY A 203 11.69 -1.95 3.59
CA GLY A 203 11.26 -1.64 4.95
C GLY A 203 12.36 -1.82 6.01
N TRP A 204 13.33 -2.68 5.73
CA TRP A 204 14.42 -2.97 6.68
C TRP A 204 15.42 -1.81 6.81
N VAL A 205 15.42 -0.88 5.86
CA VAL A 205 16.21 0.35 5.94
C VAL A 205 15.85 1.14 7.20
N ASN A 206 14.60 1.14 7.62
CA ASN A 206 14.17 1.83 8.84
C ASN A 206 14.81 1.23 10.11
N ILE A 207 14.96 -0.09 10.17
CA ILE A 207 15.62 -0.76 11.30
C ILE A 207 17.09 -0.30 11.38
N CYS A 208 17.78 -0.25 10.24
CA CYS A 208 19.17 0.24 10.22
C CYS A 208 19.27 1.71 10.66
N LEU A 209 18.34 2.57 10.24
CA LEU A 209 18.33 3.99 10.63
C LEU A 209 17.99 4.19 12.10
N LEU A 210 17.06 3.41 12.67
CA LEU A 210 16.73 3.44 14.10
C LEU A 210 17.92 3.05 14.99
N TYR A 211 18.76 2.10 14.54
CA TYR A 211 19.97 1.70 15.27
C TYR A 211 21.17 2.64 15.06
N THR A 212 21.15 3.47 14.02
CA THR A 212 22.25 4.37 13.67
C THR A 212 21.97 5.85 14.00
N SER A 213 20.71 6.21 14.27
CA SER A 213 20.37 7.56 14.71
C SER A 213 20.65 7.72 16.22
N PRO A 214 21.35 8.77 16.67
CA PRO A 214 21.40 9.10 18.09
C PRO A 214 19.95 9.30 18.59
N SER A 215 19.66 8.69 19.74
CA SER A 215 18.35 8.87 20.38
C SER A 215 18.14 10.35 20.70
N PRO A 216 16.94 10.93 20.50
CA PRO A 216 16.63 12.29 20.97
C PRO A 216 16.78 12.48 22.49
N ARG A 217 17.06 11.41 23.24
CA ARG A 217 17.36 11.43 24.69
C ARG A 217 18.84 11.62 25.02
N ASP A 218 19.72 11.52 24.02
CA ASP A 218 21.16 11.66 24.25
C ASP A 218 21.63 13.14 24.20
N ASP A 219 20.72 14.07 23.89
CA ASP A 219 20.92 15.52 23.82
C ASP A 219 20.39 16.28 25.06
N LEU A 220 20.17 15.60 26.20
CA LEU A 220 19.80 16.23 27.50
C LEU A 220 20.89 16.15 28.52
#